data_0234801868380e4040a6df8659160d8b
#
_entry.id   0234801868380e4040a6df8659160d8b
#
_cell.length_a   1.000
_cell.length_b   1.000
_cell.length_c   1.000
_cell.angle_alpha   90.00
_cell.angle_beta   90.00
_cell.angle_gamma   90.00
#
_symmetry.space_group_name_H-M   'P 1'
#
loop_
_entity.id
_entity.type
_entity.pdbx_description
1 polymer ?
#
loop_
_entity_poly.entity_id
_entity_poly.type
_entity_poly.pdbx_seq_one_letter_code
_entity_poly.pdbx_strand_id
1 'polypeptide(L)'
;MCRRIFKEQTSENGEIPFYKIGTFGGEADAFISRELFEEYKAKYQYPKKGDILISASGSIGRTVVFTGKNEYFQDSNIVWLNHDKHLDNSFLKCFYSIVKWAGIEGSTIKRLYNDNILNTAITLPSVEEQQKIGAYFENLDNLITLHQRKPIVVNSSSTMNALPNQHLYFQVLE
;
A
#
# COMPACT_ATOMS: atom_id res chain seq x y z
N MET A 1 3.89 15.40 -2.78
CA MET A 1 4.75 14.48 -3.56
C MET A 1 6.22 14.73 -3.22
N CYS A 2 7.05 13.70 -3.36
CA CYS A 2 8.49 13.83 -3.17
C CYS A 2 9.17 14.74 -4.22
N ARG A 3 10.37 15.20 -3.94
CA ARG A 3 11.24 15.87 -4.91
C ARG A 3 11.69 14.88 -5.95
N ARG A 4 11.80 15.31 -7.21
CA ARG A 4 12.22 14.48 -8.34
C ARG A 4 13.62 13.89 -8.13
N ILE A 5 13.75 12.59 -8.43
CA ILE A 5 15.01 11.87 -8.55
C ILE A 5 15.29 11.64 -10.03
N PHE A 6 16.50 11.96 -10.47
CA PHE A 6 16.95 11.72 -11.83
C PHE A 6 17.61 10.34 -11.95
N LYS A 7 17.67 9.80 -13.17
CA LYS A 7 18.20 8.45 -13.42
C LYS A 7 19.64 8.30 -12.91
N GLU A 8 20.44 9.34 -13.05
CA GLU A 8 21.85 9.37 -12.65
C GLU A 8 22.04 9.34 -11.12
N GLN A 9 20.98 9.60 -10.36
CA GLN A 9 20.94 9.57 -8.90
C GLN A 9 20.46 8.21 -8.37
N THR A 10 20.17 7.25 -9.26
CA THR A 10 19.68 5.91 -8.90
C THR A 10 20.72 4.85 -9.20
N SER A 11 20.67 3.74 -8.47
CA SER A 11 21.46 2.53 -8.67
C SER A 11 20.57 1.29 -8.64
N GLU A 12 21.05 0.16 -9.15
CA GLU A 12 20.34 -1.12 -9.09
C GLU A 12 20.35 -1.74 -7.69
N ASN A 13 21.34 -1.35 -6.85
CA ASN A 13 21.47 -1.78 -5.47
C ASN A 13 21.82 -0.58 -4.60
N GLY A 14 21.30 -0.53 -3.38
CA GLY A 14 21.57 0.57 -2.47
C GLY A 14 20.81 0.46 -1.16
N GLU A 15 20.94 1.49 -0.33
CA GLU A 15 20.39 1.46 1.02
C GLU A 15 18.94 1.88 1.09
N ILE A 16 18.52 2.84 0.25
CA ILE A 16 17.19 3.43 0.31
C ILE A 16 16.40 3.03 -0.95
N PRO A 17 15.38 2.17 -0.81
CA PRO A 17 14.51 1.81 -1.92
C PRO A 17 13.86 3.05 -2.56
N PHE A 18 13.89 3.11 -3.88
CA PHE A 18 13.22 4.13 -4.67
C PHE A 18 12.09 3.51 -5.49
N TYR A 19 10.87 3.79 -5.11
CA TYR A 19 9.69 3.26 -5.76
C TYR A 19 9.25 4.12 -6.94
N LYS A 20 9.34 3.56 -8.13
CA LYS A 20 8.73 4.09 -9.35
C LYS A 20 7.26 3.65 -9.44
N ILE A 21 6.50 4.24 -10.35
CA ILE A 21 5.09 3.86 -10.53
C ILE A 21 4.91 2.37 -10.86
N GLY A 22 5.86 1.77 -11.57
CA GLY A 22 5.83 0.33 -11.90
C GLY A 22 6.05 -0.59 -10.71
N THR A 23 6.83 -0.15 -9.72
CA THR A 23 7.17 -0.94 -8.51
C THR A 23 6.37 -0.52 -7.28
N PHE A 24 5.49 0.48 -7.41
CA PHE A 24 4.70 1.01 -6.30
C PHE A 24 3.81 -0.08 -5.68
N GLY A 25 3.97 -0.33 -4.38
CA GLY A 25 3.26 -1.38 -3.64
C GLY A 25 3.82 -2.80 -3.83
N GLY A 26 4.95 -2.94 -4.51
CA GLY A 26 5.70 -4.19 -4.68
C GLY A 26 7.12 -4.06 -4.19
N GLU A 27 8.08 -4.69 -4.88
CA GLU A 27 9.50 -4.61 -4.58
C GLU A 27 10.17 -3.52 -5.41
N ALA A 28 11.07 -2.76 -4.80
CA ALA A 28 11.84 -1.73 -5.48
C ALA A 28 12.90 -2.35 -6.39
N ASP A 29 13.06 -1.80 -7.58
CA ASP A 29 14.08 -2.16 -8.58
C ASP A 29 15.14 -1.07 -8.77
N ALA A 30 15.07 -0.02 -7.95
CA ALA A 30 16.03 1.08 -7.94
C ALA A 30 16.22 1.60 -6.52
N PHE A 31 17.38 2.21 -6.29
CA PHE A 31 17.77 2.70 -4.97
C PHE A 31 18.42 4.08 -5.11
N ILE A 32 18.42 4.84 -4.03
CA ILE A 32 19.17 6.11 -3.89
C ILE A 32 20.11 6.03 -2.70
N SER A 33 21.11 6.91 -2.66
CA SER A 33 22.02 6.97 -1.52
C SER A 33 21.32 7.51 -0.27
N ARG A 34 21.85 7.17 0.90
CA ARG A 34 21.36 7.66 2.18
C ARG A 34 21.50 9.19 2.29
N GLU A 35 22.63 9.72 1.81
CA GLU A 35 22.88 11.16 1.84
C GLU A 35 21.83 11.95 1.06
N LEU A 36 21.52 11.50 -0.15
CA LEU A 36 20.50 12.11 -0.99
C LEU A 36 19.11 12.02 -0.34
N PHE A 37 18.80 10.86 0.26
CA PHE A 37 17.55 10.65 0.98
C PHE A 37 17.39 11.61 2.15
N GLU A 38 18.40 11.71 3.04
CA GLU A 38 18.35 12.59 4.22
C GLU A 38 18.29 14.08 3.80
N GLU A 39 19.06 14.47 2.78
CA GLU A 39 19.00 15.82 2.23
C GLU A 39 17.60 16.16 1.73
N TYR A 40 16.99 15.29 0.93
CA TYR A 40 15.69 15.57 0.31
C TYR A 40 14.55 15.49 1.32
N LYS A 41 14.61 14.56 2.25
CA LYS A 41 13.63 14.43 3.34
C LYS A 41 13.63 15.67 4.26
N ALA A 42 14.80 16.26 4.51
CA ALA A 42 14.92 17.46 5.32
C ALA A 42 14.44 18.74 4.60
N LYS A 43 14.62 18.81 3.28
CA LYS A 43 14.36 20.04 2.51
C LYS A 43 12.99 20.07 1.82
N TYR A 44 12.40 18.92 1.53
CA TYR A 44 11.20 18.82 0.71
C TYR A 44 10.08 18.06 1.39
N GLN A 45 8.90 18.09 0.78
CA GLN A 45 7.75 17.33 1.25
C GLN A 45 8.06 15.82 1.21
N TYR A 46 7.77 15.17 2.33
CA TYR A 46 7.96 13.74 2.51
C TYR A 46 6.76 13.18 3.30
N PRO A 47 6.27 11.96 2.99
CA PRO A 47 5.11 11.40 3.66
C PRO A 47 5.43 11.07 5.13
N LYS A 48 4.40 11.14 5.97
CA LYS A 48 4.45 10.72 7.37
C LYS A 48 3.92 9.29 7.51
N LYS A 49 4.37 8.58 8.53
CA LYS A 49 3.82 7.25 8.85
C LYS A 49 2.30 7.32 8.96
N GLY A 50 1.62 6.44 8.24
CA GLY A 50 0.17 6.37 8.15
C GLY A 50 -0.43 7.12 6.95
N ASP A 51 0.32 7.99 6.26
CA ASP A 51 -0.18 8.64 5.05
C ASP A 51 -0.54 7.61 3.98
N ILE A 52 -1.62 7.90 3.25
CA ILE A 52 -2.06 7.05 2.14
C ILE A 52 -1.45 7.59 0.85
N LEU A 53 -0.47 6.86 0.33
CA LEU A 53 0.11 7.16 -0.96
C LEU A 53 -0.80 6.61 -2.06
N ILE A 54 -0.94 7.35 -3.17
CA ILE A 54 -1.79 6.98 -4.29
C ILE A 54 -1.04 7.11 -5.62
N SER A 55 -1.24 6.16 -6.51
CA SER A 55 -0.74 6.23 -7.88
C SER A 55 -1.54 7.24 -8.70
N ALA A 56 -0.88 8.27 -9.22
CA ALA A 56 -1.46 9.33 -10.05
C ALA A 56 -1.26 9.09 -11.56
N SER A 57 -0.62 7.99 -11.95
CA SER A 57 -0.43 7.58 -13.34
C SER A 57 -0.37 6.05 -13.46
N GLY A 58 -0.41 5.52 -14.67
CA GLY A 58 -0.45 4.08 -14.91
C GLY A 58 -1.75 3.46 -14.36
N SER A 59 -1.65 2.54 -13.41
CA SER A 59 -2.81 2.02 -12.67
C SER A 59 -3.25 3.03 -11.61
N ILE A 60 -4.00 4.05 -12.04
CA ILE A 60 -4.47 5.15 -11.18
C ILE A 60 -5.32 4.63 -10.04
N GLY A 61 -5.14 5.22 -8.85
CA GLY A 61 -5.95 4.91 -7.66
C GLY A 61 -5.42 3.76 -6.82
N ARG A 62 -4.32 3.09 -7.20
CA ARG A 62 -3.68 2.12 -6.31
C ARG A 62 -3.12 2.84 -5.07
N THR A 63 -3.43 2.32 -3.90
CA THR A 63 -3.04 2.91 -2.62
C THR A 63 -2.02 2.06 -1.87
N VAL A 64 -1.13 2.73 -1.13
CA VAL A 64 -0.19 2.10 -0.19
C VAL A 64 -0.17 2.94 1.08
N VAL A 65 -0.27 2.29 2.24
CA VAL A 65 -0.10 2.96 3.53
C VAL A 65 1.39 3.09 3.81
N PHE A 66 1.88 4.32 3.97
CA PHE A 66 3.29 4.54 4.28
C PHE A 66 3.62 4.08 5.70
N THR A 67 4.53 3.13 5.82
CA THR A 67 4.88 2.51 7.12
C THR A 67 5.86 3.31 7.96
N GLY A 68 6.44 4.37 7.39
CA GLY A 68 7.48 5.18 8.05
C GLY A 68 8.90 4.65 7.85
N LYS A 69 9.10 3.65 7.00
CA LYS A 69 10.44 3.16 6.64
C LYS A 69 11.20 4.20 5.81
N ASN A 70 12.51 4.05 5.75
CA ASN A 70 13.35 4.86 4.86
C ASN A 70 13.20 4.36 3.42
N GLU A 71 12.29 4.99 2.69
CA GLU A 71 11.88 4.67 1.33
C GLU A 71 11.65 5.98 0.58
N TYR A 72 11.84 6.00 -0.73
CA TYR A 72 11.59 7.21 -1.51
C TYR A 72 10.67 6.91 -2.70
N PHE A 73 9.92 7.91 -3.15
CA PHE A 73 8.82 7.72 -4.10
C PHE A 73 8.95 8.64 -5.30
N GLN A 74 8.64 8.12 -6.47
CA GLN A 74 8.67 8.88 -7.72
C GLN A 74 7.72 10.09 -7.65
N ASP A 75 8.26 11.26 -7.96
CA ASP A 75 7.53 12.52 -8.03
C ASP A 75 6.32 12.44 -8.97
N SER A 76 5.32 13.26 -8.71
CA SER A 76 4.13 13.45 -9.54
C SER A 76 3.36 12.19 -9.98
N ASN A 77 3.93 11.01 -9.89
CA ASN A 77 3.30 9.72 -10.18
C ASN A 77 2.81 9.01 -8.92
N ILE A 78 3.46 9.30 -7.78
CA ILE A 78 3.06 8.82 -6.46
C ILE A 78 2.87 10.05 -5.57
N VAL A 79 1.64 10.28 -5.14
CA VAL A 79 1.23 11.46 -4.40
C VAL A 79 0.49 11.06 -3.13
N TRP A 80 0.30 11.99 -2.21
CA TRP A 80 -0.54 11.83 -1.02
C TRP A 80 -1.24 13.15 -0.71
N LEU A 81 -2.35 13.07 0.00
CA LEU A 81 -3.07 14.22 0.49
C LEU A 81 -2.47 14.66 1.83
N ASN A 82 -2.05 15.92 1.93
CA ASN A 82 -1.71 16.52 3.22
C ASN A 82 -2.99 17.13 3.82
N HIS A 83 -3.45 16.60 4.93
CA HIS A 83 -4.70 17.01 5.58
C HIS A 83 -4.50 17.13 7.09
N ASP A 84 -5.49 17.69 7.75
CA ASP A 84 -5.53 17.84 9.20
C ASP A 84 -6.24 16.64 9.88
N LYS A 85 -6.46 16.77 11.19
CA LYS A 85 -7.09 15.73 12.02
C LYS A 85 -8.58 15.49 11.77
N HIS A 86 -9.24 16.28 10.91
CA HIS A 86 -10.67 16.09 10.57
C HIS A 86 -10.89 14.95 9.57
N LEU A 87 -9.82 14.53 8.89
CA LEU A 87 -9.85 13.38 7.99
C LEU A 87 -8.97 12.26 8.55
N ASP A 88 -9.55 11.09 8.72
CA ASP A 88 -8.82 9.89 9.18
C ASP A 88 -8.24 9.12 7.99
N ASN A 89 -6.99 8.70 8.08
CA ASN A 89 -6.29 8.01 6.99
C ASN A 89 -6.88 6.64 6.68
N SER A 90 -7.41 5.91 7.65
CA SER A 90 -8.04 4.61 7.41
C SER A 90 -9.35 4.78 6.62
N PHE A 91 -10.12 5.81 6.93
CA PHE A 91 -11.30 6.21 6.16
C PHE A 91 -10.92 6.68 4.76
N LEU A 92 -9.87 7.50 4.62
CA LEU A 92 -9.37 7.98 3.33
C LEU A 92 -8.98 6.81 2.42
N LYS A 93 -8.32 5.78 2.96
CA LYS A 93 -8.02 4.55 2.23
C LYS A 93 -9.28 3.89 1.67
N CYS A 94 -10.34 3.78 2.48
CA CYS A 94 -11.63 3.24 2.04
C CYS A 94 -12.25 4.12 0.95
N PHE A 95 -12.24 5.45 1.14
CA PHE A 95 -12.76 6.38 0.14
C PHE A 95 -12.04 6.25 -1.20
N TYR A 96 -10.72 6.11 -1.22
CA TYR A 96 -9.94 5.95 -2.45
C TYR A 96 -10.30 4.68 -3.25
N SER A 97 -10.87 3.67 -2.63
CA SER A 97 -11.30 2.45 -3.32
C SER A 97 -12.58 2.63 -4.16
N ILE A 98 -13.38 3.65 -3.84
CA ILE A 98 -14.68 3.91 -4.48
C ILE A 98 -14.80 5.29 -5.11
N VAL A 99 -13.77 6.12 -5.00
CA VAL A 99 -13.81 7.52 -5.42
C VAL A 99 -14.04 7.68 -6.93
N LYS A 100 -14.88 8.64 -7.26
CA LYS A 100 -15.02 9.19 -8.62
C LYS A 100 -14.33 10.54 -8.65
N TRP A 101 -13.23 10.62 -9.37
CA TRP A 101 -12.42 11.85 -9.42
C TRP A 101 -13.12 12.95 -10.21
N ALA A 102 -13.08 14.18 -9.70
CA ALA A 102 -13.66 15.33 -10.36
C ALA A 102 -13.02 15.57 -11.75
N GLY A 103 -13.85 15.94 -12.73
CA GLY A 103 -13.41 16.36 -14.05
C GLY A 103 -12.91 15.24 -14.97
N ILE A 104 -13.23 13.97 -14.66
CA ILE A 104 -12.78 12.80 -15.44
C ILE A 104 -13.92 11.85 -15.85
N GLU A 105 -15.17 12.25 -15.65
CA GLU A 105 -16.34 11.47 -16.02
C GLU A 105 -16.35 11.18 -17.53
N GLY A 106 -16.50 9.90 -17.88
CA GLY A 106 -16.60 9.44 -19.27
C GLY A 106 -15.31 9.46 -20.08
N SER A 107 -14.15 9.71 -19.47
CA SER A 107 -12.84 9.69 -20.12
C SER A 107 -11.96 8.54 -19.62
N THR A 108 -11.04 8.08 -20.49
CA THR A 108 -9.97 7.19 -20.04
C THR A 108 -8.94 8.01 -19.29
N ILE A 109 -8.82 7.76 -17.99
CA ILE A 109 -7.84 8.47 -17.14
C ILE A 109 -6.44 8.01 -17.52
N LYS A 110 -5.64 8.94 -18.05
CA LYS A 110 -4.21 8.71 -18.29
C LYS A 110 -3.35 9.20 -17.12
N ARG A 111 -3.82 10.20 -16.40
CA ARG A 111 -3.14 10.82 -15.27
C ARG A 111 -4.13 11.52 -14.35
N LEU A 112 -3.91 11.43 -13.04
CA LEU A 112 -4.61 12.18 -12.02
C LEU A 112 -3.79 13.43 -11.68
N TYR A 113 -4.37 14.60 -11.87
CA TYR A 113 -3.75 15.88 -11.54
C TYR A 113 -4.20 16.35 -10.14
N ASN A 114 -3.44 17.27 -9.56
CA ASN A 114 -3.78 17.84 -8.25
C ASN A 114 -5.20 18.42 -8.22
N ASP A 115 -5.63 19.10 -9.28
CA ASP A 115 -6.96 19.68 -9.37
C ASP A 115 -8.07 18.62 -9.34
N ASN A 116 -7.85 17.46 -9.96
CA ASN A 116 -8.81 16.34 -9.85
C ASN A 116 -8.94 15.87 -8.40
N ILE A 117 -7.82 15.75 -7.68
CA ILE A 117 -7.82 15.32 -6.28
C ILE A 117 -8.49 16.36 -5.39
N LEU A 118 -8.04 17.63 -5.48
CA LEU A 118 -8.46 18.71 -4.59
C LEU A 118 -9.91 19.16 -4.83
N ASN A 119 -10.42 19.03 -6.06
CA ASN A 119 -11.81 19.37 -6.39
C ASN A 119 -12.77 18.18 -6.24
N THR A 120 -12.27 16.99 -5.88
CA THR A 120 -13.13 15.83 -5.65
C THR A 120 -13.85 15.99 -4.31
N ALA A 121 -15.18 16.04 -4.36
CA ALA A 121 -16.00 16.16 -3.17
C ALA A 121 -15.96 14.87 -2.34
N ILE A 122 -15.81 15.02 -1.04
CA ILE A 122 -15.91 13.94 -0.06
C ILE A 122 -16.88 14.35 1.05
N THR A 123 -17.80 13.46 1.41
CA THR A 123 -18.66 13.65 2.58
C THR A 123 -17.97 13.02 3.79
N LEU A 124 -17.66 13.84 4.78
CA LEU A 124 -16.97 13.39 6.00
C LEU A 124 -17.99 13.13 7.11
N PRO A 125 -18.11 11.89 7.59
CA PRO A 125 -18.73 11.60 8.88
C PRO A 125 -17.92 12.23 10.04
N SER A 126 -18.39 12.07 11.28
CA SER A 126 -17.57 12.42 12.44
C SER A 126 -16.27 11.60 12.44
N VAL A 127 -15.21 12.14 13.04
CA VAL A 127 -13.89 11.45 13.10
C VAL A 127 -14.01 10.06 13.75
N GLU A 128 -14.87 9.93 14.76
CA GLU A 128 -15.16 8.65 15.41
C GLU A 128 -15.80 7.64 14.45
N GLU A 129 -16.71 8.08 13.61
CA GLU A 129 -17.33 7.23 12.59
C GLU A 129 -16.34 6.87 11.49
N GLN A 130 -15.50 7.82 11.05
CA GLN A 130 -14.41 7.56 10.10
C GLN A 130 -13.50 6.45 10.61
N GLN A 131 -13.08 6.51 11.88
CA GLN A 131 -12.24 5.49 12.52
C GLN A 131 -12.93 4.13 12.59
N LYS A 132 -14.23 4.10 12.93
CA LYS A 132 -15.01 2.85 12.94
C LYS A 132 -15.10 2.22 11.55
N ILE A 133 -15.37 3.04 10.53
CA ILE A 133 -15.44 2.58 9.14
C ILE A 133 -14.07 2.04 8.71
N GLY A 134 -12.99 2.78 8.95
CA GLY A 134 -11.63 2.36 8.61
C GLY A 134 -11.25 1.03 9.27
N ALA A 135 -11.47 0.91 10.59
CA ALA A 135 -11.17 -0.31 11.34
C ALA A 135 -12.01 -1.52 10.86
N TYR A 136 -13.26 -1.31 10.49
CA TYR A 136 -14.10 -2.37 9.95
C TYR A 136 -13.54 -2.95 8.65
N PHE A 137 -13.18 -2.09 7.70
CA PHE A 137 -12.61 -2.54 6.43
C PHE A 137 -11.20 -3.14 6.59
N GLU A 138 -10.37 -2.62 7.49
CA GLU A 138 -9.08 -3.21 7.80
C GLU A 138 -9.20 -4.62 8.36
N ASN A 139 -10.17 -4.87 9.24
CA ASN A 139 -10.48 -6.20 9.75
C ASN A 139 -10.92 -7.15 8.62
N LEU A 140 -11.75 -6.68 7.68
CA LEU A 140 -12.15 -7.48 6.52
C LEU A 140 -10.95 -7.83 5.63
N ASP A 141 -10.07 -6.87 5.32
CA ASP A 141 -8.86 -7.09 4.54
C ASP A 141 -7.96 -8.15 5.20
N ASN A 142 -7.81 -8.09 6.52
CA ASN A 142 -7.06 -9.06 7.31
C ASN A 142 -7.67 -10.46 7.24
N LEU A 143 -8.98 -10.59 7.38
CA LEU A 143 -9.69 -11.87 7.27
C LEU A 143 -9.53 -12.48 5.87
N ILE A 144 -9.69 -11.68 4.81
CA ILE A 144 -9.49 -12.12 3.42
C ILE A 144 -8.06 -12.62 3.23
N THR A 145 -7.07 -11.86 3.71
CA THR A 145 -5.65 -12.23 3.61
C THR A 145 -5.34 -13.53 4.33
N LEU A 146 -5.91 -13.74 5.52
CA LEU A 146 -5.74 -14.99 6.28
C LEU A 146 -6.33 -16.20 5.55
N HIS A 147 -7.51 -16.05 4.94
CA HIS A 147 -8.15 -17.13 4.17
C HIS A 147 -7.43 -17.46 2.86
N GLN A 148 -6.74 -16.48 2.26
CA GLN A 148 -5.96 -16.68 1.04
C GLN A 148 -4.59 -17.32 1.27
N ARG A 149 -4.09 -17.34 2.51
CA ARG A 149 -2.84 -18.05 2.85
C ARG A 149 -3.11 -19.54 2.74
N LYS A 150 -2.60 -20.19 1.69
CA LYS A 150 -2.59 -21.65 1.57
C LYS A 150 -1.90 -22.23 2.81
N PRO A 151 -2.43 -23.32 3.44
CA PRO A 151 -1.72 -23.98 4.52
C PRO A 151 -0.35 -24.39 4.00
N ILE A 152 0.69 -24.10 4.78
CA ILE A 152 2.04 -24.59 4.49
C ILE A 152 1.96 -26.10 4.63
N VAL A 153 1.98 -26.82 3.51
CA VAL A 153 2.14 -28.29 3.53
C VAL A 153 3.60 -28.51 3.94
N VAL A 154 3.79 -28.78 5.23
CA VAL A 154 5.08 -29.26 5.73
C VAL A 154 5.24 -30.68 5.19
N ASN A 155 5.96 -30.85 4.09
CA ASN A 155 6.44 -32.14 3.65
C ASN A 155 7.47 -32.63 4.65
N SER A 156 7.00 -33.35 5.67
CA SER A 156 7.87 -34.14 6.54
C SER A 156 8.29 -35.41 5.76
N SER A 157 9.28 -35.27 4.89
CA SER A 157 10.06 -36.42 4.41
C SER A 157 11.03 -36.81 5.54
N SER A 158 10.51 -37.36 6.61
CA SER A 158 11.29 -38.14 7.56
C SER A 158 11.04 -39.63 7.20
N THR A 159 12.09 -40.28 6.75
CA THR A 159 12.18 -41.71 6.66
C THR A 159 11.74 -42.38 7.98
N MET A 160 10.53 -42.84 8.04
CA MET A 160 10.10 -43.72 9.11
C MET A 160 10.38 -45.16 8.70
N ASN A 161 11.34 -45.78 9.43
CA ASN A 161 11.50 -47.22 9.51
C ASN A 161 10.16 -47.85 9.93
N ALA A 162 9.80 -48.90 9.19
CA ALA A 162 8.59 -49.69 9.40
C ALA A 162 8.55 -50.29 10.80
N LEU A 163 7.45 -50.09 11.50
CA LEU A 163 6.95 -50.95 12.56
C LEU A 163 5.52 -51.38 12.23
N PRO A 164 5.10 -52.64 12.57
CA PRO A 164 3.94 -53.26 11.96
C PRO A 164 2.62 -52.87 12.62
N ASN A 165 1.61 -52.77 11.77
CA ASN A 165 0.16 -52.89 12.00
C ASN A 165 -0.40 -52.61 13.40
N GLN A 166 -1.07 -51.46 13.53
CA GLN A 166 -2.27 -51.38 14.38
C GLN A 166 -3.36 -50.63 13.59
N HIS A 167 -4.48 -51.34 13.38
CA HIS A 167 -5.71 -50.81 12.80
C HIS A 167 -6.34 -49.81 13.80
N LEU A 168 -6.48 -48.55 13.42
CA LEU A 168 -7.31 -47.55 14.10
C LEU A 168 -8.56 -47.31 13.23
N TYR A 169 -9.72 -47.76 13.71
CA TYR A 169 -11.02 -47.43 13.15
C TYR A 169 -11.41 -46.03 13.61
N PHE A 170 -11.65 -45.11 12.67
CA PHE A 170 -12.36 -43.87 12.96
C PHE A 170 -13.86 -44.11 12.85
N GLN A 171 -14.59 -43.95 13.93
CA GLN A 171 -16.05 -43.83 13.91
C GLN A 171 -16.40 -42.38 13.58
N VAL A 172 -17.18 -42.20 12.53
CA VAL A 172 -17.85 -40.93 12.23
C VAL A 172 -19.12 -40.92 13.08
N LEU A 173 -19.28 -39.94 13.94
CA LEU A 173 -20.54 -39.67 14.62
C LEU A 173 -21.35 -38.71 13.73
N GLU A 174 -22.59 -39.09 13.48
CA GLU A 174 -23.64 -38.31 12.82
C GLU A 174 -24.02 -37.05 13.59
#